data_d4e3cd7a1b689b692982bb3ef46da9c1
#
_entry.id   d4e3cd7a1b689b692982bb3ef46da9c1
#
_cell.length_a   1.000
_cell.length_b   1.000
_cell.length_c   1.000
_cell.angle_alpha   90.00
_cell.angle_beta   90.00
_cell.angle_gamma   90.00
#
_symmetry.space_group_name_H-M   'P 1'
#
loop_
_entity.id
_entity.type
_entity.pdbx_description
1 polymer ?
#
loop_
_entity_poly.entity_id
_entity_poly.type
_entity_poly.pdbx_seq_one_letter_code
_entity_poly.pdbx_strand_id
1 'polypeptide(L)'
;YLTFDDGPGAYTQQLLDVLAKYNIKVTFFVTNVNSGYQNMIAKEAAAGHTVAIHSASHNYQQIYSSVGAYFDDLNEMSDIIYSQTGSRPTLVRFPGGSSNSVSKKYCKGIMTELAKDVTDQGYKYYDWNVSSGDAGGTTSTSEVYQNVINGIQSHNVSVVLQHDIKSFSVDAVESIIQWGLANGYTFLPLTTSSPDVHHGINN
;
A
#
# COMPACT_ATOMS: atom_id res chain seq x y z
N TYR A 1 10.94 -3.77 -1.08
CA TYR A 1 9.49 -3.99 -1.01
C TYR A 1 8.79 -2.96 -1.87
N LEU A 2 8.28 -3.37 -3.06
CA LEU A 2 7.36 -2.54 -3.83
C LEU A 2 5.96 -2.68 -3.22
N THR A 3 5.29 -1.57 -2.98
CA THR A 3 3.94 -1.56 -2.42
C THR A 3 3.04 -0.64 -3.24
N PHE A 4 1.79 -1.05 -3.40
CA PHE A 4 0.80 -0.35 -4.21
C PHE A 4 -0.45 -0.10 -3.39
N ASP A 5 -0.86 1.17 -3.32
CA ASP A 5 -2.03 1.63 -2.56
C ASP A 5 -3.19 1.96 -3.49
N ASP A 6 -4.39 2.05 -2.93
CA ASP A 6 -5.65 2.51 -3.53
C ASP A 6 -6.30 1.56 -4.53
N GLY A 7 -5.60 0.53 -4.99
CA GLY A 7 -6.17 -0.49 -5.88
C GLY A 7 -7.20 -1.41 -5.18
N PRO A 8 -7.72 -2.37 -5.93
CA PRO A 8 -7.48 -2.61 -7.34
C PRO A 8 -8.18 -1.61 -8.27
N GLY A 9 -7.65 -1.47 -9.47
CA GLY A 9 -8.19 -0.56 -10.47
C GLY A 9 -7.91 -1.00 -11.92
N ALA A 10 -8.09 -0.09 -12.86
CA ALA A 10 -7.99 -0.36 -14.30
C ALA A 10 -6.61 -0.87 -14.73
N TYR A 11 -5.55 -0.56 -14.01
CA TYR A 11 -4.17 -0.91 -14.38
C TYR A 11 -3.60 -2.07 -13.54
N THR A 12 -4.36 -2.59 -12.57
CA THR A 12 -3.92 -3.69 -11.71
C THR A 12 -3.59 -4.97 -12.51
N GLN A 13 -4.37 -5.32 -13.55
CA GLN A 13 -4.05 -6.48 -14.39
C GLN A 13 -2.73 -6.30 -15.13
N GLN A 14 -2.48 -5.13 -15.71
CA GLN A 14 -1.20 -4.80 -16.37
C GLN A 14 -0.02 -4.97 -15.40
N LEU A 15 -0.18 -4.48 -14.17
CA LEU A 15 0.83 -4.64 -13.11
C LEU A 15 1.08 -6.11 -12.80
N LEU A 16 0.04 -6.91 -12.62
CA LEU A 16 0.17 -8.35 -12.36
C LEU A 16 0.91 -9.08 -13.48
N ASP A 17 0.66 -8.71 -14.73
CA ASP A 17 1.33 -9.31 -15.90
C ASP A 17 2.83 -8.98 -15.89
N VAL A 18 3.21 -7.75 -15.57
CA VAL A 18 4.62 -7.35 -15.42
C VAL A 18 5.28 -8.12 -14.26
N LEU A 19 4.64 -8.18 -13.10
CA LEU A 19 5.17 -8.89 -11.93
C LEU A 19 5.37 -10.39 -12.21
N ALA A 20 4.43 -11.01 -12.92
CA ALA A 20 4.51 -12.41 -13.32
C ALA A 20 5.69 -12.68 -14.26
N LYS A 21 5.94 -11.78 -15.23
CA LYS A 21 7.06 -11.88 -16.19
C LYS A 21 8.40 -12.01 -15.49
N TYR A 22 8.62 -11.33 -14.37
CA TYR A 22 9.86 -11.35 -13.58
C TYR A 22 9.79 -12.24 -12.35
N ASN A 23 8.66 -12.91 -12.12
CA ASN A 23 8.38 -13.69 -10.90
C ASN A 23 8.62 -12.88 -9.60
N ILE A 24 8.29 -11.61 -9.61
CA ILE A 24 8.38 -10.70 -8.45
C ILE A 24 7.08 -10.73 -7.67
N LYS A 25 7.18 -10.73 -6.33
CA LYS A 25 6.04 -10.60 -5.43
C LYS A 25 6.11 -9.25 -4.70
N VAL A 26 4.96 -8.64 -4.55
CA VAL A 26 4.79 -7.29 -3.99
C VAL A 26 3.67 -7.28 -2.94
N THR A 27 3.38 -6.11 -2.38
CA THR A 27 2.26 -5.91 -1.46
C THR A 27 1.27 -4.92 -2.04
N PHE A 28 0.01 -5.29 -2.03
CA PHE A 28 -1.12 -4.41 -2.37
C PHE A 28 -1.85 -4.02 -1.09
N PHE A 29 -1.95 -2.72 -0.82
CA PHE A 29 -2.82 -2.16 0.21
C PHE A 29 -4.12 -1.72 -0.45
N VAL A 30 -5.12 -2.60 -0.38
CA VAL A 30 -6.32 -2.50 -1.22
C VAL A 30 -7.43 -1.67 -0.59
N THR A 31 -8.28 -1.13 -1.46
CA THR A 31 -9.52 -0.42 -1.10
C THR A 31 -10.73 -1.03 -1.80
N ASN A 32 -11.94 -0.59 -1.42
CA ASN A 32 -13.17 -0.93 -2.14
C ASN A 32 -13.74 0.28 -2.93
N VAL A 33 -12.95 1.32 -3.11
CA VAL A 33 -13.37 2.54 -3.85
C VAL A 33 -13.79 2.20 -5.29
N ASN A 34 -13.05 1.30 -5.93
CA ASN A 34 -13.33 0.84 -7.29
C ASN A 34 -13.93 -0.57 -7.26
N SER A 35 -15.09 -0.74 -6.63
CA SER A 35 -15.72 -2.05 -6.39
C SER A 35 -15.93 -2.93 -7.64
N GLY A 36 -15.96 -2.35 -8.82
CA GLY A 36 -15.99 -3.09 -10.09
C GLY A 36 -14.75 -3.94 -10.36
N TYR A 37 -13.63 -3.67 -9.67
CA TYR A 37 -12.38 -4.41 -9.77
C TYR A 37 -12.11 -5.33 -8.56
N GLN A 38 -13.07 -5.47 -7.64
CA GLN A 38 -12.89 -6.22 -6.39
C GLN A 38 -12.40 -7.66 -6.62
N ASN A 39 -12.79 -8.29 -7.73
CA ASN A 39 -12.34 -9.63 -8.11
C ASN A 39 -10.82 -9.72 -8.39
N MET A 40 -10.14 -8.59 -8.60
CA MET A 40 -8.69 -8.57 -8.76
C MET A 40 -7.95 -8.92 -7.47
N ILE A 41 -8.56 -8.68 -6.29
CA ILE A 41 -8.01 -9.06 -4.98
C ILE A 41 -7.72 -10.58 -4.94
N ALA A 42 -8.64 -11.38 -5.46
CA ALA A 42 -8.42 -12.83 -5.56
C ALA A 42 -7.24 -13.19 -6.47
N LYS A 43 -7.05 -12.44 -7.58
CA LYS A 43 -5.92 -12.66 -8.50
C LYS A 43 -4.58 -12.25 -7.89
N GLU A 44 -4.54 -11.12 -7.18
CA GLU A 44 -3.35 -10.66 -6.44
C GLU A 44 -2.89 -11.74 -5.45
N ALA A 45 -3.82 -12.25 -4.63
CA ALA A 45 -3.53 -13.30 -3.67
C ALA A 45 -3.12 -14.62 -4.33
N ALA A 46 -3.85 -15.06 -5.38
CA ALA A 46 -3.55 -16.29 -6.10
C ALA A 46 -2.18 -16.25 -6.82
N ALA A 47 -1.74 -15.06 -7.23
CA ALA A 47 -0.41 -14.84 -7.79
C ALA A 47 0.70 -14.83 -6.73
N GLY A 48 0.37 -14.93 -5.44
CA GLY A 48 1.33 -14.98 -4.33
C GLY A 48 1.81 -13.63 -3.82
N HIS A 49 1.08 -12.56 -4.14
CA HIS A 49 1.31 -11.25 -3.55
C HIS A 49 0.71 -11.16 -2.14
N THR A 50 1.25 -10.27 -1.31
CA THR A 50 0.59 -9.93 -0.06
C THR A 50 -0.56 -8.95 -0.35
N VAL A 51 -1.76 -9.32 0.08
CA VAL A 51 -2.93 -8.44 0.08
C VAL A 51 -3.13 -7.93 1.50
N ALA A 52 -3.16 -6.62 1.66
CA ALA A 52 -3.21 -5.91 2.92
C ALA A 52 -4.33 -4.85 2.91
N ILE A 53 -4.72 -4.37 4.08
CA ILE A 53 -5.78 -3.39 4.22
C ILE A 53 -5.24 -1.97 4.03
N HIS A 54 -5.88 -1.20 3.14
CA HIS A 54 -5.75 0.26 3.13
C HIS A 54 -6.98 0.90 3.78
N SER A 55 -8.14 0.73 3.18
CA SER A 55 -9.44 1.22 3.68
C SER A 55 -10.54 0.67 2.78
N ALA A 56 -11.76 0.50 3.29
CA ALA A 56 -12.89 0.21 2.42
C ALA A 56 -13.32 1.46 1.63
N SER A 57 -13.50 2.59 2.31
CA SER A 57 -14.05 3.81 1.74
C SER A 57 -13.01 4.82 1.25
N HIS A 58 -11.81 4.83 1.84
CA HIS A 58 -10.76 5.85 1.67
C HIS A 58 -11.27 7.29 1.93
N ASN A 59 -12.33 7.43 2.73
CA ASN A 59 -12.93 8.71 3.06
C ASN A 59 -12.37 9.23 4.39
N TYR A 60 -11.42 10.16 4.32
CA TYR A 60 -10.72 10.71 5.49
C TYR A 60 -11.67 11.28 6.55
N GLN A 61 -12.75 11.97 6.13
CA GLN A 61 -13.73 12.52 7.06
C GLN A 61 -14.46 11.43 7.83
N GLN A 62 -14.76 10.31 7.19
CA GLN A 62 -15.44 9.19 7.80
C GLN A 62 -14.49 8.40 8.69
N ILE A 63 -13.38 7.91 8.13
CA ILE A 63 -12.48 6.98 8.82
C ILE A 63 -11.73 7.62 9.99
N TYR A 64 -11.45 8.92 9.93
CA TYR A 64 -10.75 9.64 10.99
C TYR A 64 -11.68 10.45 11.91
N SER A 65 -12.99 10.23 11.84
CA SER A 65 -13.95 10.88 12.76
C SER A 65 -13.89 10.31 14.17
N SER A 66 -13.55 9.05 14.32
CA SER A 66 -13.34 8.36 15.60
C SER A 66 -12.57 7.04 15.40
N VAL A 67 -12.00 6.50 16.48
CA VAL A 67 -11.36 5.17 16.46
C VAL A 67 -12.36 4.09 16.01
N GLY A 68 -13.60 4.14 16.49
CA GLY A 68 -14.66 3.20 16.08
C GLY A 68 -14.93 3.25 14.58
N ALA A 69 -15.08 4.45 13.99
CA ALA A 69 -15.33 4.61 12.57
C ALA A 69 -14.16 4.08 11.71
N TYR A 70 -12.91 4.24 12.17
CA TYR A 70 -11.76 3.65 11.51
C TYR A 70 -11.82 2.12 11.51
N PHE A 71 -12.11 1.51 12.66
CA PHE A 71 -12.20 0.04 12.75
C PHE A 71 -13.40 -0.54 12.03
N ASP A 72 -14.53 0.17 11.93
CA ASP A 72 -15.66 -0.25 11.11
C ASP A 72 -15.25 -0.36 9.63
N ASP A 73 -14.56 0.65 9.09
CA ASP A 73 -14.03 0.67 7.72
C ASP A 73 -12.94 -0.40 7.50
N LEU A 74 -12.03 -0.57 8.47
CA LEU A 74 -10.98 -1.60 8.42
C LEU A 74 -11.59 -3.01 8.40
N ASN A 75 -12.58 -3.26 9.25
CA ASN A 75 -13.26 -4.55 9.33
C ASN A 75 -14.05 -4.85 8.05
N GLU A 76 -14.72 -3.85 7.48
CA GLU A 76 -15.38 -3.98 6.17
C GLU A 76 -14.37 -4.43 5.10
N MET A 77 -13.21 -3.77 5.01
CA MET A 77 -12.19 -4.16 4.03
C MET A 77 -11.60 -5.54 4.32
N SER A 78 -11.40 -5.89 5.59
CA SER A 78 -10.96 -7.22 6.00
C SER A 78 -11.95 -8.31 5.57
N ASP A 79 -13.27 -8.06 5.70
CA ASP A 79 -14.31 -8.99 5.27
C ASP A 79 -14.35 -9.14 3.73
N ILE A 80 -14.14 -8.05 3.00
CA ILE A 80 -14.03 -8.08 1.54
C ILE A 80 -12.82 -8.93 1.12
N ILE A 81 -11.63 -8.69 1.69
CA ILE A 81 -10.43 -9.48 1.39
C ILE A 81 -10.69 -10.95 1.71
N TYR A 82 -11.27 -11.26 2.86
CA TYR A 82 -11.60 -12.64 3.25
C TYR A 82 -12.55 -13.31 2.25
N SER A 83 -13.57 -12.59 1.78
CA SER A 83 -14.53 -13.11 0.80
C SER A 83 -13.87 -13.47 -0.54
N GLN A 84 -12.82 -12.75 -0.93
CA GLN A 84 -12.10 -12.94 -2.19
C GLN A 84 -10.96 -13.97 -2.09
N THR A 85 -10.36 -14.12 -0.91
CA THR A 85 -9.11 -14.89 -0.76
C THR A 85 -9.22 -16.08 0.19
N GLY A 86 -10.24 -16.12 1.04
CA GLY A 86 -10.39 -17.10 2.13
C GLY A 86 -9.43 -16.86 3.32
N SER A 87 -8.67 -15.77 3.32
CA SER A 87 -7.70 -15.45 4.37
C SER A 87 -7.88 -14.05 4.91
N ARG A 88 -7.72 -13.88 6.22
CA ARG A 88 -7.74 -12.56 6.86
C ARG A 88 -6.38 -11.86 6.70
N PRO A 89 -6.37 -10.59 6.28
CA PRO A 89 -5.13 -9.82 6.22
C PRO A 89 -4.61 -9.49 7.61
N THR A 90 -3.30 -9.34 7.74
CA THR A 90 -2.62 -8.99 9.00
C THR A 90 -1.84 -7.68 8.89
N LEU A 91 -1.73 -7.13 7.68
CA LEU A 91 -1.01 -5.89 7.42
C LEU A 91 -1.99 -4.78 7.08
N VAL A 92 -1.65 -3.56 7.51
CA VAL A 92 -2.43 -2.35 7.32
C VAL A 92 -1.52 -1.21 6.87
N ARG A 93 -2.04 -0.30 6.05
CA ARG A 93 -1.47 1.03 5.83
C ARG A 93 -2.57 2.06 6.01
N PHE A 94 -2.31 3.05 6.88
CA PHE A 94 -3.24 4.16 7.09
C PHE A 94 -3.37 5.02 5.84
N PRO A 95 -4.57 5.41 5.38
CA PRO A 95 -4.74 6.43 4.35
C PRO A 95 -3.97 7.70 4.67
N GLY A 96 -3.03 8.08 3.77
CA GLY A 96 -2.11 9.20 3.96
C GLY A 96 -0.91 8.93 4.88
N GLY A 97 -0.76 7.68 5.37
CA GLY A 97 0.30 7.25 6.28
C GLY A 97 0.04 7.65 7.74
N SER A 98 0.82 7.07 8.66
CA SER A 98 0.71 7.35 10.10
C SER A 98 1.07 8.82 10.45
N SER A 99 1.83 9.49 9.58
CA SER A 99 2.21 10.90 9.74
C SER A 99 1.23 11.90 9.14
N ASN A 100 0.08 11.44 8.58
CA ASN A 100 -0.84 12.37 7.95
C ASN A 100 -1.35 13.42 8.95
N SER A 101 -1.46 14.66 8.47
CA SER A 101 -1.98 15.78 9.26
C SER A 101 -3.47 16.08 8.99
N VAL A 102 -4.09 15.33 8.06
CA VAL A 102 -5.49 15.53 7.69
C VAL A 102 -6.40 15.00 8.78
N SER A 103 -6.06 13.86 9.37
CA SER A 103 -6.82 13.19 10.43
C SER A 103 -7.16 14.10 11.61
N LYS A 104 -6.21 14.94 12.05
CA LYS A 104 -6.43 15.86 13.18
C LYS A 104 -7.49 16.93 12.94
N LYS A 105 -7.91 17.15 11.67
CA LYS A 105 -9.03 18.04 11.33
C LYS A 105 -10.37 17.43 11.75
N TYR A 106 -10.44 16.12 11.86
CA TYR A 106 -11.65 15.38 12.20
C TYR A 106 -11.63 14.91 13.66
N CYS A 107 -10.49 14.39 14.12
CA CYS A 107 -10.31 13.99 15.51
C CYS A 107 -8.84 14.19 15.91
N LYS A 108 -8.59 15.18 16.77
CA LYS A 108 -7.24 15.51 17.24
C LYS A 108 -6.69 14.36 18.10
N GLY A 109 -5.44 13.95 17.80
CA GLY A 109 -4.78 12.87 18.55
C GLY A 109 -5.07 11.47 18.03
N ILE A 110 -6.00 11.31 17.07
CA ILE A 110 -6.49 10.00 16.63
C ILE A 110 -5.39 9.07 16.12
N MET A 111 -4.36 9.59 15.43
CA MET A 111 -3.32 8.72 14.88
C MET A 111 -2.46 8.04 15.96
N THR A 112 -2.26 8.69 17.11
CA THR A 112 -1.60 8.05 18.26
C THR A 112 -2.40 6.86 18.78
N GLU A 113 -3.72 7.03 18.90
CA GLU A 113 -4.62 5.97 19.37
C GLU A 113 -4.67 4.84 18.32
N LEU A 114 -4.89 5.17 17.05
CA LEU A 114 -4.99 4.17 15.99
C LEU A 114 -3.71 3.35 15.81
N ALA A 115 -2.52 3.97 15.86
CA ALA A 115 -1.26 3.25 15.74
C ALA A 115 -1.08 2.21 16.85
N LYS A 116 -1.52 2.57 18.07
CA LYS A 116 -1.53 1.65 19.22
C LYS A 116 -2.58 0.55 19.04
N ASP A 117 -3.82 0.93 18.78
CA ASP A 117 -4.95 0.01 18.79
C ASP A 117 -4.93 -1.00 17.64
N VAL A 118 -4.44 -0.59 16.46
CA VAL A 118 -4.19 -1.49 15.33
C VAL A 118 -3.18 -2.58 15.73
N THR A 119 -2.10 -2.18 16.43
CA THR A 119 -1.09 -3.13 16.92
C THR A 119 -1.64 -4.04 18.02
N ASP A 120 -2.40 -3.49 18.96
CA ASP A 120 -3.02 -4.26 20.06
C ASP A 120 -4.03 -5.30 19.53
N GLN A 121 -4.68 -5.03 18.38
CA GLN A 121 -5.57 -5.97 17.71
C GLN A 121 -4.83 -7.01 16.84
N GLY A 122 -3.50 -7.00 16.85
CA GLY A 122 -2.67 -7.99 16.16
C GLY A 122 -2.35 -7.67 14.70
N TYR A 123 -2.70 -6.49 14.23
CA TYR A 123 -2.25 -6.00 12.92
C TYR A 123 -0.85 -5.41 13.02
N LYS A 124 -0.12 -5.43 11.88
CA LYS A 124 1.12 -4.68 11.71
C LYS A 124 0.91 -3.62 10.65
N TYR A 125 1.17 -2.35 10.98
CA TYR A 125 1.05 -1.29 9.98
C TYR A 125 2.41 -0.96 9.35
N TYR A 126 2.36 -0.44 8.12
CA TYR A 126 3.53 -0.01 7.36
C TYR A 126 3.27 1.34 6.72
N ASP A 127 4.22 2.24 6.88
CA ASP A 127 4.37 3.42 6.04
C ASP A 127 5.34 3.10 4.88
N TRP A 128 6.08 4.06 4.42
CA TRP A 128 7.09 3.96 3.36
C TRP A 128 8.29 4.85 3.68
N ASN A 129 9.44 4.53 3.13
CA ASN A 129 10.63 5.39 3.19
C ASN A 129 11.11 5.80 1.80
N VAL A 130 10.45 5.33 0.74
CA VAL A 130 10.67 5.75 -0.64
C VAL A 130 9.34 6.12 -1.28
N SER A 131 9.21 7.36 -1.73
CA SER A 131 8.02 7.83 -2.47
C SER A 131 8.33 7.91 -3.96
N SER A 132 7.43 7.34 -4.77
CA SER A 132 7.47 7.47 -6.23
C SER A 132 7.10 8.88 -6.73
N GLY A 133 6.42 9.67 -5.89
CA GLY A 133 5.87 10.98 -6.26
C GLY A 133 4.52 10.90 -6.98
N ASP A 134 3.96 9.73 -7.22
CA ASP A 134 2.74 9.53 -8.01
C ASP A 134 1.44 9.97 -7.29
N ALA A 135 1.51 10.21 -5.99
CA ALA A 135 0.37 10.72 -5.19
C ALA A 135 0.06 12.21 -5.42
N GLY A 136 0.77 12.89 -6.33
CA GLY A 136 0.54 14.31 -6.66
C GLY A 136 1.82 15.09 -6.96
N GLY A 137 2.99 14.48 -6.83
CA GLY A 137 4.27 15.12 -7.16
C GLY A 137 4.57 15.10 -8.66
N THR A 138 4.14 14.04 -9.35
CA THR A 138 4.35 13.88 -10.80
C THR A 138 3.26 13.03 -11.45
N THR A 139 3.14 13.16 -12.77
CA THR A 139 2.38 12.26 -13.67
C THR A 139 3.28 11.67 -14.77
N SER A 140 4.58 11.80 -14.63
CA SER A 140 5.58 11.34 -15.59
C SER A 140 6.13 9.97 -15.19
N THR A 141 6.00 8.98 -16.07
CA THR A 141 6.56 7.63 -15.87
C THR A 141 8.08 7.66 -15.61
N SER A 142 8.80 8.53 -16.32
CA SER A 142 10.26 8.67 -16.13
C SER A 142 10.63 9.28 -14.79
N GLU A 143 9.83 10.22 -14.26
CA GLU A 143 10.05 10.79 -12.93
C GLU A 143 9.70 9.79 -11.83
N VAL A 144 8.60 9.04 -11.96
CA VAL A 144 8.28 7.92 -11.05
C VAL A 144 9.46 6.96 -10.96
N TYR A 145 9.96 6.49 -12.11
CA TYR A 145 11.14 5.63 -12.17
C TYR A 145 12.33 6.26 -11.42
N GLN A 146 12.69 7.50 -11.76
CA GLN A 146 13.85 8.17 -11.17
C GLN A 146 13.73 8.37 -9.66
N ASN A 147 12.52 8.76 -9.19
CA ASN A 147 12.25 8.94 -7.76
C ASN A 147 12.43 7.63 -7.00
N VAL A 148 11.91 6.52 -7.54
CA VAL A 148 12.02 5.20 -6.91
C VAL A 148 13.50 4.75 -6.87
N ILE A 149 14.23 4.86 -7.98
CA ILE A 149 15.64 4.44 -8.03
C ILE A 149 16.50 5.25 -7.06
N ASN A 150 16.37 6.58 -7.06
CA ASN A 150 17.09 7.46 -6.13
C ASN A 150 16.78 7.12 -4.67
N GLY A 151 15.50 6.86 -4.37
CA GLY A 151 15.07 6.45 -3.04
C GLY A 151 15.65 5.11 -2.61
N ILE A 152 15.60 4.09 -3.47
CA ILE A 152 16.14 2.76 -3.19
C ILE A 152 17.65 2.83 -2.92
N GLN A 153 18.40 3.61 -3.69
CA GLN A 153 19.85 3.79 -3.51
C GLN A 153 20.22 4.43 -2.17
N SER A 154 19.30 5.15 -1.54
CA SER A 154 19.51 5.85 -0.27
C SER A 154 19.21 5.00 0.96
N HIS A 155 18.72 3.76 0.79
CA HIS A 155 18.28 2.91 1.89
C HIS A 155 18.76 1.46 1.70
N ASN A 156 19.14 0.81 2.80
CA ASN A 156 19.43 -0.64 2.81
C ASN A 156 18.16 -1.49 2.71
N VAL A 157 17.06 -0.97 3.25
CA VAL A 157 15.73 -1.57 3.18
C VAL A 157 14.77 -0.50 2.70
N SER A 158 14.12 -0.73 1.58
CA SER A 158 13.19 0.21 0.96
C SER A 158 11.78 -0.35 0.95
N VAL A 159 10.84 0.42 1.50
CA VAL A 159 9.40 0.24 1.31
C VAL A 159 8.93 1.38 0.40
N VAL A 160 8.58 1.03 -0.83
CA VAL A 160 8.27 1.99 -1.90
C VAL A 160 6.78 2.21 -1.97
N LEU A 161 6.32 3.47 -1.89
CA LEU A 161 4.94 3.86 -2.15
C LEU A 161 4.73 4.13 -3.63
N GLN A 162 3.79 3.38 -4.22
CA GLN A 162 3.20 3.59 -5.55
C GLN A 162 1.68 3.35 -5.50
N HIS A 163 0.98 3.67 -6.59
CA HIS A 163 -0.47 3.43 -6.72
C HIS A 163 -0.76 2.72 -8.04
N ASP A 164 -1.41 1.55 -7.98
CA ASP A 164 -1.76 0.75 -9.16
C ASP A 164 -3.00 1.24 -9.92
N ILE A 165 -3.64 2.30 -9.41
CA ILE A 165 -4.70 3.04 -10.10
C ILE A 165 -4.16 4.14 -11.04
N LYS A 166 -2.85 4.30 -11.13
CA LYS A 166 -2.16 5.33 -11.95
C LYS A 166 -1.40 4.65 -13.09
N SER A 167 -1.79 4.88 -14.35
CA SER A 167 -1.13 4.27 -15.51
C SER A 167 0.36 4.58 -15.55
N PHE A 168 0.73 5.85 -15.39
CA PHE A 168 2.14 6.29 -15.44
C PHE A 168 3.00 5.70 -14.31
N SER A 169 2.41 5.34 -13.16
CA SER A 169 3.08 4.64 -12.07
C SER A 169 3.30 3.17 -12.41
N VAL A 170 2.28 2.49 -12.93
CA VAL A 170 2.36 1.09 -13.37
C VAL A 170 3.34 0.94 -14.53
N ASP A 171 3.35 1.87 -15.50
CA ASP A 171 4.27 1.85 -16.64
C ASP A 171 5.75 1.96 -16.23
N ALA A 172 6.07 2.51 -15.06
CA ALA A 172 7.43 2.58 -14.55
C ALA A 172 7.94 1.26 -13.94
N VAL A 173 7.04 0.35 -13.53
CA VAL A 173 7.39 -0.79 -12.68
C VAL A 173 8.35 -1.76 -13.37
N GLU A 174 8.15 -2.05 -14.66
CA GLU A 174 9.04 -2.96 -15.38
C GLU A 174 10.48 -2.47 -15.38
N SER A 175 10.70 -1.18 -15.67
CA SER A 175 12.03 -0.57 -15.64
C SER A 175 12.64 -0.55 -14.24
N ILE A 176 11.84 -0.31 -13.20
CA ILE A 176 12.28 -0.37 -11.80
C ILE A 176 12.78 -1.78 -11.47
N ILE A 177 12.02 -2.82 -11.83
CA ILE A 177 12.38 -4.21 -11.58
C ILE A 177 13.67 -4.57 -12.33
N GLN A 178 13.76 -4.24 -13.62
CA GLN A 178 14.96 -4.52 -14.44
C GLN A 178 16.20 -3.87 -13.83
N TRP A 179 16.09 -2.59 -13.46
CA TRP A 179 17.20 -1.89 -12.82
C TRP A 179 17.59 -2.52 -11.48
N GLY A 180 16.61 -2.83 -10.64
CA GLY A 180 16.86 -3.42 -9.33
C GLY A 180 17.57 -4.78 -9.43
N LEU A 181 17.07 -5.67 -10.30
CA LEU A 181 17.70 -6.98 -10.53
C LEU A 181 19.12 -6.84 -11.08
N ALA A 182 19.36 -5.92 -12.03
CA ALA A 182 20.69 -5.66 -12.59
C ALA A 182 21.67 -5.08 -11.56
N ASN A 183 21.18 -4.44 -10.51
CA ASN A 183 21.98 -3.85 -9.44
C ASN A 183 21.99 -4.69 -8.14
N GLY A 184 21.55 -5.95 -8.19
CA GLY A 184 21.66 -6.91 -7.09
C GLY A 184 20.60 -6.74 -5.99
N TYR A 185 19.53 -6.02 -6.24
CA TYR A 185 18.40 -5.89 -5.30
C TYR A 185 17.51 -7.13 -5.35
N THR A 186 16.95 -7.48 -4.19
CA THR A 186 15.94 -8.52 -4.04
C THR A 186 14.59 -7.87 -3.77
N PHE A 187 13.57 -8.28 -4.52
CA PHE A 187 12.19 -7.84 -4.35
C PHE A 187 11.39 -8.87 -3.54
N LEU A 188 10.77 -8.44 -2.46
CA LEU A 188 9.99 -9.30 -1.56
C LEU A 188 8.65 -8.63 -1.24
N PRO A 189 7.58 -9.40 -0.98
CA PRO A 189 6.36 -8.86 -0.39
C PRO A 189 6.57 -8.60 1.11
N LEU A 190 5.85 -7.62 1.66
CA LEU A 190 5.82 -7.40 3.12
C LEU A 190 5.11 -8.56 3.81
N THR A 191 5.60 -8.88 5.00
CA THR A 191 5.03 -9.86 5.93
C THR A 191 5.07 -9.29 7.35
N THR A 192 4.47 -9.95 8.31
CA THR A 192 4.55 -9.56 9.72
C THR A 192 5.99 -9.60 10.29
N SER A 193 6.90 -10.34 9.65
CA SER A 193 8.32 -10.41 10.02
C SER A 193 9.23 -9.45 9.25
N SER A 194 8.70 -8.70 8.28
CA SER A 194 9.48 -7.68 7.57
C SER A 194 9.89 -6.54 8.50
N PRO A 195 11.05 -5.87 8.24
CA PRO A 195 11.48 -4.73 9.06
C PRO A 195 10.44 -3.62 9.13
N ASP A 196 10.32 -2.98 10.28
CA ASP A 196 9.38 -1.88 10.48
C ASP A 196 9.82 -0.64 9.70
N VAL A 197 8.85 -0.01 9.06
CA VAL A 197 8.99 1.30 8.43
C VAL A 197 7.79 2.14 8.83
N HIS A 198 8.00 3.04 9.79
CA HIS A 198 6.98 3.92 10.33
C HIS A 198 7.42 5.38 10.22
N HIS A 199 6.48 6.26 9.89
CA HIS A 199 6.68 7.69 10.01
C HIS A 199 6.49 8.16 11.47
N GLY A 200 7.02 9.34 11.79
CA GLY A 200 6.67 10.03 13.02
C GLY A 200 5.22 10.50 12.99
N ILE A 201 4.46 10.23 14.06
CA ILE A 201 3.05 10.60 14.13
C ILE A 201 2.89 12.12 14.30
N ASN A 202 2.04 12.73 13.48
CA ASN A 202 1.73 14.16 13.48
C ASN A 202 0.25 14.41 13.82
N ASN A 203 -0.10 14.34 15.10
CA ASN A 203 -1.49 14.53 15.57
C ASN A 203 -1.95 15.98 15.61
#